data_a8615e93ebe010e799a3bd788f86c92c
#
_entry.id   a8615e93ebe010e799a3bd788f86c92c
#
_cell.length_a   1.000
_cell.length_b   1.000
_cell.length_c   1.000
_cell.angle_alpha   90.00
_cell.angle_beta   90.00
_cell.angle_gamma   90.00
#
_symmetry.space_group_name_H-M   'P 1'
#
loop_
_entity.id
_entity.type
_entity.pdbx_description
1 polymer ?
#
loop_
_entity_poly.entity_id
_entity_poly.type
_entity_poly.pdbx_seq_one_letter_code
_entity_poly.pdbx_strand_id
1 'polypeptide(L)'
;MIHFDVTKAGGAGHRSGLMRVSARLADGLRGEAMEVRWPTWDRATLRADDWFLTGELFSEEERPGFTAFLEKRAGRTAAIFHDAIPLTHPHITWPQSVARHPGYLKLLAQFDRVWAVSAASREELLGFWRWQGLAKTPPVEVLALGADFNSAPRVTLRAARARPSLLSVGILEPRKNQMFLLDVSEELWGEGLEFELHLVGRVNPHFGAPILRRIKALSRKNGGLHYHEAASDAAVTTLYATARASVVPTLAEGCGLPVLESLWMGVPCVCSDLPVLRENTAGGGCLPVALNDRAQWKAALRRVLTENTLHALLAAEATSRVLPTWAEAAETLRGALKT
;
A
#
# COMPACT_ATOMS: atom_id res chain seq x y z
N MET A 1 11.30 8.92 -24.94
CA MET A 1 10.21 9.57 -24.18
C MET A 1 9.49 8.49 -23.36
N ILE A 2 8.85 8.83 -22.21
CA ILE A 2 8.07 7.90 -21.42
C ILE A 2 6.58 8.18 -21.67
N HIS A 3 5.81 7.17 -22.12
CA HIS A 3 4.37 7.18 -22.22
C HIS A 3 3.81 6.52 -20.96
N PHE A 4 3.38 7.31 -19.98
CA PHE A 4 2.92 6.81 -18.68
C PHE A 4 1.42 6.57 -18.68
N ASP A 5 1.03 5.33 -18.43
CA ASP A 5 -0.38 4.92 -18.47
C ASP A 5 -1.13 5.33 -17.21
N VAL A 6 -2.12 6.19 -17.40
CA VAL A 6 -3.04 6.69 -16.35
C VAL A 6 -4.50 6.36 -16.67
N THR A 7 -4.74 5.26 -17.39
CA THR A 7 -6.09 4.86 -17.84
C THR A 7 -7.10 4.77 -16.69
N LYS A 8 -6.73 4.13 -15.59
CA LYS A 8 -7.57 4.00 -14.39
C LYS A 8 -7.33 5.17 -13.41
N ALA A 9 -6.07 5.54 -13.20
CA ALA A 9 -5.71 6.58 -12.24
C ALA A 9 -6.25 7.96 -12.63
N GLY A 10 -6.28 8.29 -13.92
CA GLY A 10 -6.74 9.59 -14.43
C GLY A 10 -8.27 9.78 -14.45
N GLY A 11 -9.06 8.74 -14.16
CA GLY A 11 -10.54 8.81 -14.18
C GLY A 11 -11.19 8.54 -12.83
N ALA A 12 -10.42 8.20 -11.80
CA ALA A 12 -10.98 7.74 -10.53
C ALA A 12 -11.27 8.88 -9.56
N GLY A 13 -12.52 8.98 -9.11
CA GLY A 13 -12.95 9.89 -8.03
C GLY A 13 -12.43 9.51 -6.63
N HIS A 14 -11.66 8.41 -6.52
CA HIS A 14 -11.07 7.95 -5.25
C HIS A 14 -9.71 7.29 -5.51
N ARG A 15 -8.78 7.45 -4.58
CA ARG A 15 -7.43 6.90 -4.69
C ARG A 15 -7.28 5.62 -3.85
N SER A 16 -7.32 4.45 -4.50
CA SER A 16 -6.83 3.20 -3.88
C SER A 16 -5.30 3.25 -3.74
N GLY A 17 -4.70 2.30 -3.00
CA GLY A 17 -3.24 2.22 -2.89
C GLY A 17 -2.54 2.19 -4.25
N LEU A 18 -3.01 1.35 -5.18
CA LEU A 18 -2.49 1.27 -6.54
C LEU A 18 -2.59 2.61 -7.30
N MET A 19 -3.77 3.23 -7.25
CA MET A 19 -4.00 4.52 -7.92
C MET A 19 -3.14 5.63 -7.33
N ARG A 20 -2.86 5.57 -6.03
CA ARG A 20 -1.95 6.51 -5.37
C ARG A 20 -0.52 6.34 -5.85
N VAL A 21 -0.04 5.09 -5.98
CA VAL A 21 1.29 4.81 -6.56
C VAL A 21 1.37 5.39 -7.97
N SER A 22 0.42 5.07 -8.85
CA SER A 22 0.40 5.59 -10.23
C SER A 22 0.37 7.12 -10.27
N ALA A 23 -0.49 7.77 -9.46
CA ALA A 23 -0.60 9.22 -9.42
C ALA A 23 0.69 9.89 -8.91
N ARG A 24 1.31 9.35 -7.85
CA ARG A 24 2.55 9.90 -7.30
C ARG A 24 3.73 9.77 -8.26
N LEU A 25 3.82 8.63 -8.95
CA LEU A 25 4.86 8.45 -9.97
C LEU A 25 4.62 9.33 -11.20
N ALA A 26 3.37 9.49 -11.65
CA ALA A 26 3.03 10.44 -12.71
C ALA A 26 3.43 11.87 -12.34
N ASP A 27 3.12 12.30 -11.10
CA ASP A 27 3.54 13.61 -10.60
C ASP A 27 5.08 13.77 -10.58
N GLY A 28 5.81 12.74 -10.11
CA GLY A 28 7.26 12.75 -10.05
C GLY A 28 7.97 12.68 -11.43
N LEU A 29 7.28 12.15 -12.44
CA LEU A 29 7.77 12.07 -13.83
C LEU A 29 7.28 13.24 -14.70
N ARG A 30 6.57 14.21 -14.12
CA ARG A 30 6.00 15.36 -14.84
C ARG A 30 7.10 16.15 -15.58
N GLY A 31 6.83 16.44 -16.84
CA GLY A 31 7.77 17.14 -17.74
C GLY A 31 8.69 16.20 -18.54
N GLU A 32 8.81 14.94 -18.14
CA GLU A 32 9.59 13.91 -18.86
C GLU A 32 8.73 12.74 -19.35
N ALA A 33 7.53 12.56 -18.77
CA ALA A 33 6.55 11.57 -19.20
C ALA A 33 5.32 12.25 -19.78
N MET A 34 4.78 11.67 -20.84
CA MET A 34 3.48 11.98 -21.41
C MET A 34 2.43 11.03 -20.82
N GLU A 35 1.43 11.57 -20.12
CA GLU A 35 0.31 10.75 -19.66
C GLU A 35 -0.52 10.24 -20.85
N VAL A 36 -0.78 8.93 -20.86
CA VAL A 36 -1.58 8.28 -21.90
C VAL A 36 -2.73 7.48 -21.29
N ARG A 37 -3.82 7.38 -22.04
CA ARG A 37 -4.98 6.56 -21.67
C ARG A 37 -5.26 5.56 -22.77
N TRP A 38 -5.23 4.26 -22.46
CA TRP A 38 -5.32 3.18 -23.42
C TRP A 38 -6.41 3.35 -24.50
N PRO A 39 -7.66 3.72 -24.17
CA PRO A 39 -8.74 3.83 -25.17
C PRO A 39 -8.52 4.94 -26.20
N THR A 40 -7.84 6.03 -25.83
CA THR A 40 -7.70 7.23 -26.65
C THR A 40 -6.27 7.49 -27.13
N TRP A 41 -5.30 6.71 -26.65
CA TRP A 41 -3.90 6.87 -27.03
C TRP A 41 -3.64 6.35 -28.43
N ASP A 42 -3.07 7.20 -29.28
CA ASP A 42 -2.55 6.79 -30.58
C ASP A 42 -1.20 6.06 -30.41
N ARG A 43 -1.26 4.74 -30.42
CA ARG A 43 -0.08 3.86 -30.26
C ARG A 43 0.93 3.96 -31.40
N ALA A 44 0.55 4.53 -32.55
CA ALA A 44 1.47 4.79 -33.65
C ALA A 44 2.49 5.89 -33.34
N THR A 45 2.24 6.69 -32.29
CA THR A 45 3.20 7.72 -31.83
C THR A 45 4.36 7.16 -31.04
N LEU A 46 4.28 5.90 -30.55
CA LEU A 46 5.37 5.25 -29.82
C LEU A 46 6.52 4.90 -30.77
N ARG A 47 7.72 5.40 -30.47
CA ARG A 47 8.94 5.17 -31.24
C ARG A 47 9.75 4.02 -30.62
N ALA A 48 10.68 3.45 -31.37
CA ALA A 48 11.54 2.35 -30.91
C ALA A 48 12.31 2.63 -29.61
N ASP A 49 12.71 3.88 -29.40
CA ASP A 49 13.45 4.30 -28.19
C ASP A 49 12.55 4.83 -27.07
N ASP A 50 11.24 4.89 -27.31
CA ASP A 50 10.28 5.32 -26.29
C ASP A 50 9.91 4.15 -25.38
N TRP A 51 9.46 4.49 -24.16
CA TRP A 51 8.95 3.55 -23.20
C TRP A 51 7.45 3.73 -22.99
N PHE A 52 6.71 2.63 -23.03
CA PHE A 52 5.38 2.56 -22.42
C PHE A 52 5.54 2.04 -20.98
N LEU A 53 5.13 2.80 -20.00
CA LEU A 53 5.19 2.45 -18.58
C LEU A 53 3.80 2.40 -17.97
N THR A 54 3.43 1.27 -17.34
CA THR A 54 2.17 1.13 -16.62
C THR A 54 2.38 0.67 -15.18
N GLY A 55 1.66 1.30 -14.23
CA GLY A 55 1.53 0.85 -12.84
C GLY A 55 0.15 0.30 -12.53
N GLU A 56 -0.66 0.00 -13.55
CA GLU A 56 -2.04 -0.41 -13.39
C GLU A 56 -2.23 -1.92 -13.57
N LEU A 57 -3.19 -2.47 -12.83
CA LEU A 57 -3.65 -3.86 -12.99
C LEU A 57 -4.83 -3.87 -13.97
N PHE A 58 -4.72 -4.68 -15.03
CA PHE A 58 -5.73 -4.75 -16.09
C PHE A 58 -5.80 -6.14 -16.73
N SER A 59 -6.81 -6.38 -17.54
CA SER A 59 -6.95 -7.56 -18.40
C SER A 59 -7.06 -7.14 -19.87
N GLU A 60 -6.94 -8.11 -20.78
CA GLU A 60 -7.16 -7.88 -22.22
C GLU A 60 -8.57 -7.33 -22.52
N GLU A 61 -9.58 -7.74 -21.72
CA GLU A 61 -10.95 -7.23 -21.85
C GLU A 61 -11.03 -5.73 -21.49
N GLU A 62 -10.29 -5.29 -20.49
CA GLU A 62 -10.21 -3.88 -20.09
C GLU A 62 -9.35 -3.05 -21.03
N ARG A 63 -8.43 -3.70 -21.77
CA ARG A 63 -7.51 -3.08 -22.74
C ARG A 63 -7.43 -3.91 -24.01
N PRO A 64 -8.47 -3.87 -24.86
CA PRO A 64 -8.48 -4.63 -26.11
C PRO A 64 -7.27 -4.34 -26.99
N GLY A 65 -6.64 -5.40 -27.50
CA GLY A 65 -5.46 -5.32 -28.36
C GLY A 65 -4.12 -5.11 -27.60
N PHE A 66 -4.11 -5.25 -26.27
CA PHE A 66 -2.88 -5.06 -25.48
C PHE A 66 -1.85 -6.16 -25.75
N THR A 67 -2.28 -7.41 -25.88
CA THR A 67 -1.39 -8.52 -26.25
C THR A 67 -0.73 -8.28 -27.60
N ALA A 68 -1.51 -7.91 -28.62
CA ALA A 68 -0.97 -7.58 -29.95
C ALA A 68 -0.03 -6.35 -29.91
N PHE A 69 -0.27 -5.40 -29.03
CA PHE A 69 0.64 -4.26 -28.82
C PHE A 69 1.99 -4.72 -28.29
N LEU A 70 2.01 -5.62 -27.27
CA LEU A 70 3.26 -6.19 -26.75
C LEU A 70 4.02 -6.99 -27.81
N GLU A 71 3.32 -7.79 -28.61
CA GLU A 71 3.91 -8.59 -29.69
C GLU A 71 4.54 -7.73 -30.80
N LYS A 72 3.93 -6.59 -31.12
CA LYS A 72 4.41 -5.68 -32.16
C LYS A 72 5.76 -5.02 -31.85
N ARG A 73 6.09 -4.84 -30.55
CA ARG A 73 7.35 -4.23 -30.08
C ARG A 73 7.72 -2.93 -30.80
N ALA A 74 6.74 -2.04 -30.97
CA ALA A 74 6.94 -0.74 -31.59
C ALA A 74 7.84 0.20 -30.77
N GLY A 75 7.89 -0.01 -29.46
CA GLY A 75 8.76 0.63 -28.48
C GLY A 75 9.03 -0.31 -27.32
N ARG A 76 9.77 0.14 -26.32
CA ARG A 76 10.08 -0.62 -25.11
C ARG A 76 8.91 -0.54 -24.12
N THR A 77 8.76 -1.58 -23.31
CA THR A 77 7.62 -1.70 -22.36
C THR A 77 8.08 -1.99 -20.95
N ALA A 78 7.47 -1.31 -19.99
CA ALA A 78 7.79 -1.48 -18.58
C ALA A 78 6.52 -1.50 -17.73
N ALA A 79 6.56 -2.27 -16.64
CA ALA A 79 5.44 -2.38 -15.72
C ALA A 79 5.87 -2.27 -14.26
N ILE A 80 4.95 -1.79 -13.41
CA ILE A 80 5.09 -1.85 -11.96
C ILE A 80 4.13 -2.91 -11.44
N PHE A 81 4.67 -3.92 -10.81
CA PHE A 81 3.94 -5.02 -10.19
C PHE A 81 3.73 -4.76 -8.70
N HIS A 82 2.49 -4.86 -8.24
CA HIS A 82 2.14 -4.54 -6.86
C HIS A 82 2.15 -5.75 -5.95
N ASP A 83 1.43 -6.82 -6.29
CA ASP A 83 1.31 -8.02 -5.47
C ASP A 83 0.66 -9.18 -6.23
N ALA A 84 0.74 -10.39 -5.65
CA ALA A 84 0.02 -11.57 -6.08
C ALA A 84 -1.15 -11.93 -5.12
N ILE A 85 -1.63 -10.99 -4.31
CA ILE A 85 -2.67 -11.21 -3.29
C ILE A 85 -3.91 -11.93 -3.86
N PRO A 86 -4.42 -11.63 -5.06
CA PRO A 86 -5.54 -12.38 -5.61
C PRO A 86 -5.29 -13.88 -5.78
N LEU A 87 -4.03 -14.31 -5.92
CA LEU A 87 -3.67 -15.74 -6.01
C LEU A 87 -3.36 -16.35 -4.65
N THR A 88 -2.65 -15.60 -3.79
CA THR A 88 -2.22 -16.10 -2.49
C THR A 88 -3.34 -16.08 -1.45
N HIS A 89 -4.30 -15.13 -1.61
CA HIS A 89 -5.43 -14.92 -0.69
C HIS A 89 -6.77 -14.80 -1.44
N PRO A 90 -7.16 -15.82 -2.27
CA PRO A 90 -8.36 -15.73 -3.11
C PRO A 90 -9.67 -15.58 -2.31
N HIS A 91 -9.71 -16.11 -1.08
CA HIS A 91 -10.89 -16.10 -0.21
C HIS A 91 -11.23 -14.73 0.37
N ILE A 92 -10.30 -13.78 0.36
CA ILE A 92 -10.50 -12.38 0.81
C ILE A 92 -10.36 -11.37 -0.33
N THR A 93 -10.30 -11.86 -1.56
CA THR A 93 -10.15 -11.04 -2.76
C THR A 93 -11.39 -11.17 -3.65
N TRP A 94 -11.73 -10.10 -4.35
CA TRP A 94 -12.84 -10.08 -5.30
C TRP A 94 -12.70 -11.19 -6.35
N PRO A 95 -13.73 -12.05 -6.58
CA PRO A 95 -13.61 -13.23 -7.45
C PRO A 95 -13.16 -12.91 -8.87
N GLN A 96 -13.62 -11.80 -9.46
CA GLN A 96 -13.15 -11.38 -10.79
C GLN A 96 -11.67 -11.01 -10.81
N SER A 97 -11.16 -10.42 -9.72
CA SER A 97 -9.72 -10.14 -9.58
C SER A 97 -8.93 -11.45 -9.49
N VAL A 98 -9.43 -12.44 -8.76
CA VAL A 98 -8.82 -13.78 -8.69
C VAL A 98 -8.77 -14.43 -10.07
N ALA A 99 -9.89 -14.43 -10.80
CA ALA A 99 -10.00 -15.08 -12.11
C ALA A 99 -9.05 -14.49 -13.17
N ARG A 100 -8.90 -13.17 -13.21
CA ARG A 100 -8.07 -12.48 -14.23
C ARG A 100 -6.60 -12.34 -13.85
N HIS A 101 -6.23 -12.49 -12.58
CA HIS A 101 -4.88 -12.24 -12.12
C HIS A 101 -3.81 -13.13 -12.76
N PRO A 102 -4.03 -14.47 -12.97
CA PRO A 102 -3.08 -15.30 -13.68
C PRO A 102 -2.75 -14.80 -15.10
N GLY A 103 -3.77 -14.32 -15.82
CA GLY A 103 -3.60 -13.73 -17.15
C GLY A 103 -2.74 -12.46 -17.10
N TYR A 104 -2.99 -11.59 -16.14
CA TYR A 104 -2.19 -10.39 -15.91
C TYR A 104 -0.71 -10.72 -15.63
N LEU A 105 -0.43 -11.69 -14.74
CA LEU A 105 0.95 -12.08 -14.43
C LEU A 105 1.68 -12.68 -15.65
N LYS A 106 0.95 -13.38 -16.53
CA LYS A 106 1.51 -13.88 -17.80
C LYS A 106 1.78 -12.74 -18.79
N LEU A 107 0.93 -11.71 -18.82
CA LEU A 107 1.17 -10.51 -19.63
C LEU A 107 2.45 -9.79 -19.19
N LEU A 108 2.69 -9.68 -17.88
CA LEU A 108 3.91 -9.05 -17.34
C LEU A 108 5.19 -9.74 -17.83
N ALA A 109 5.15 -11.06 -18.09
CA ALA A 109 6.29 -11.80 -18.61
C ALA A 109 6.67 -11.41 -20.05
N GLN A 110 5.82 -10.66 -20.76
CA GLN A 110 6.07 -10.19 -22.14
C GLN A 110 6.65 -8.77 -22.20
N PHE A 111 6.72 -8.06 -21.06
CA PHE A 111 7.33 -6.75 -20.98
C PHE A 111 8.86 -6.84 -21.11
N ASP A 112 9.51 -5.71 -21.39
CA ASP A 112 10.97 -5.64 -21.44
C ASP A 112 11.57 -5.47 -20.03
N ARG A 113 10.83 -4.85 -19.09
CA ARG A 113 11.24 -4.65 -17.70
C ARG A 113 10.05 -4.59 -16.74
N VAL A 114 10.22 -5.14 -15.55
CA VAL A 114 9.20 -5.06 -14.47
C VAL A 114 9.86 -4.58 -13.19
N TRP A 115 9.19 -3.68 -12.47
CA TRP A 115 9.53 -3.33 -11.09
C TRP A 115 8.48 -3.86 -10.14
N ALA A 116 8.91 -4.58 -9.12
CA ALA A 116 8.06 -4.96 -7.99
C ALA A 116 8.17 -3.92 -6.87
N VAL A 117 7.06 -3.64 -6.17
CA VAL A 117 7.03 -2.62 -5.11
C VAL A 117 7.65 -3.08 -3.77
N SER A 118 8.13 -4.31 -3.71
CA SER A 118 8.85 -4.90 -2.57
C SER A 118 9.62 -6.14 -3.03
N ALA A 119 10.60 -6.58 -2.25
CA ALA A 119 11.30 -7.83 -2.49
C ALA A 119 10.37 -9.03 -2.35
N ALA A 120 9.43 -9.00 -1.40
CA ALA A 120 8.42 -10.04 -1.23
C ALA A 120 7.53 -10.16 -2.48
N SER A 121 6.99 -9.05 -3.00
CA SER A 121 6.20 -9.06 -4.24
C SER A 121 7.02 -9.54 -5.44
N ARG A 122 8.30 -9.16 -5.52
CA ARG A 122 9.21 -9.67 -6.56
C ARG A 122 9.29 -11.19 -6.54
N GLU A 123 9.51 -11.78 -5.37
CA GLU A 123 9.60 -13.24 -5.23
C GLU A 123 8.27 -13.94 -5.53
N GLU A 124 7.13 -13.34 -5.21
CA GLU A 124 5.81 -13.85 -5.61
C GLU A 124 5.67 -13.91 -7.13
N LEU A 125 6.04 -12.85 -7.85
CA LEU A 125 5.98 -12.80 -9.31
C LEU A 125 6.91 -13.82 -9.95
N LEU A 126 8.17 -13.86 -9.52
CA LEU A 126 9.17 -14.82 -10.02
C LEU A 126 8.76 -16.26 -9.69
N GLY A 127 8.19 -16.49 -8.51
CA GLY A 127 7.63 -17.79 -8.09
C GLY A 127 6.51 -18.25 -9.00
N PHE A 128 5.57 -17.33 -9.34
CA PHE A 128 4.50 -17.63 -10.28
C PHE A 128 5.03 -17.99 -11.67
N TRP A 129 5.99 -17.24 -12.21
CA TRP A 129 6.57 -17.53 -13.53
C TRP A 129 7.33 -18.85 -13.56
N ARG A 130 8.09 -19.18 -12.51
CA ARG A 130 8.73 -20.50 -12.36
C ARG A 130 7.70 -21.63 -12.34
N TRP A 131 6.64 -21.46 -11.54
CA TRP A 131 5.57 -22.45 -11.46
C TRP A 131 4.85 -22.67 -12.79
N GLN A 132 4.68 -21.60 -13.58
CA GLN A 132 4.10 -21.67 -14.94
C GLN A 132 5.06 -22.21 -16.00
N GLY A 133 6.32 -22.49 -15.68
CA GLY A 133 7.32 -22.97 -16.62
C GLY A 133 7.70 -21.96 -17.70
N LEU A 134 7.60 -20.64 -17.43
CA LEU A 134 7.95 -19.61 -18.41
C LEU A 134 9.46 -19.57 -18.62
N ALA A 135 9.90 -19.92 -19.84
CA ALA A 135 11.33 -20.01 -20.18
C ALA A 135 12.02 -18.65 -20.35
N LYS A 136 11.23 -17.63 -20.71
CA LYS A 136 11.73 -16.26 -20.90
C LYS A 136 10.89 -15.30 -20.11
N THR A 137 11.52 -14.54 -19.21
CA THR A 137 10.89 -13.51 -18.41
C THR A 137 11.79 -12.27 -18.37
N PRO A 138 11.21 -11.07 -18.24
CA PRO A 138 12.00 -9.85 -18.12
C PRO A 138 12.75 -9.80 -16.78
N PRO A 139 13.78 -8.95 -16.66
CA PRO A 139 14.35 -8.63 -15.36
C PRO A 139 13.28 -8.00 -14.45
N VAL A 140 13.27 -8.41 -13.18
CA VAL A 140 12.41 -7.84 -12.14
C VAL A 140 13.28 -7.20 -11.08
N GLU A 141 13.19 -5.89 -10.95
CA GLU A 141 13.89 -5.11 -9.95
C GLU A 141 12.92 -4.66 -8.85
N VAL A 142 13.44 -4.22 -7.72
CA VAL A 142 12.60 -3.64 -6.65
C VAL A 142 12.60 -2.12 -6.79
N LEU A 143 11.41 -1.53 -6.83
CA LEU A 143 11.21 -0.09 -6.76
C LEU A 143 10.81 0.29 -5.33
N ALA A 144 11.70 0.94 -4.60
CA ALA A 144 11.37 1.50 -3.30
C ALA A 144 10.35 2.65 -3.48
N LEU A 145 9.15 2.48 -2.91
CA LEU A 145 8.11 3.49 -3.00
C LEU A 145 8.31 4.60 -1.96
N GLY A 146 7.85 5.81 -2.29
CA GLY A 146 7.94 6.96 -1.41
C GLY A 146 7.10 6.79 -0.14
N ALA A 147 7.67 7.20 0.98
CA ALA A 147 7.03 7.23 2.30
C ALA A 147 6.34 8.58 2.57
N ASP A 148 6.71 9.65 1.84
CA ASP A 148 6.22 11.00 2.02
C ASP A 148 4.73 11.11 1.76
N PHE A 149 3.98 11.19 2.85
CA PHE A 149 2.52 11.28 2.83
C PHE A 149 2.09 12.70 2.42
N ASN A 150 1.33 12.81 1.32
CA ASN A 150 0.77 14.07 0.82
C ASN A 150 1.77 15.22 0.63
N SER A 151 3.03 14.89 0.32
CA SER A 151 4.13 15.87 0.27
C SER A 151 4.31 16.65 1.60
N ALA A 152 3.75 16.13 2.70
CA ALA A 152 3.95 16.70 4.03
C ALA A 152 5.43 16.60 4.41
N PRO A 153 5.99 17.63 5.04
CA PRO A 153 7.35 17.54 5.57
C PRO A 153 7.43 16.43 6.62
N ARG A 154 8.60 15.82 6.71
CA ARG A 154 8.85 14.80 7.71
C ARG A 154 8.66 15.36 9.13
N VAL A 155 7.91 14.65 9.95
CA VAL A 155 7.68 15.06 11.35
C VAL A 155 8.85 14.59 12.20
N THR A 156 9.56 15.54 12.84
CA THR A 156 10.70 15.28 13.72
C THR A 156 10.40 15.52 15.20
N LEU A 157 9.29 16.22 15.51
CA LEU A 157 8.85 16.52 16.88
C LEU A 157 7.34 16.29 16.98
N ARG A 158 6.88 15.73 18.09
CA ARG A 158 5.49 15.38 18.33
C ARG A 158 4.96 15.99 19.60
N ALA A 159 3.76 16.57 19.56
CA ALA A 159 3.03 16.99 20.75
C ALA A 159 2.50 15.77 21.53
N ALA A 160 2.65 15.79 22.86
CA ALA A 160 2.02 14.79 23.71
C ALA A 160 0.49 14.99 23.72
N ARG A 161 -0.28 13.91 23.59
CA ARG A 161 -1.73 13.93 23.78
C ARG A 161 -2.11 13.58 25.21
N ALA A 162 -3.18 14.20 25.69
CA ALA A 162 -3.73 13.91 27.04
C ALA A 162 -4.29 12.47 27.11
N ARG A 163 -4.88 11.97 26.00
CA ARG A 163 -5.40 10.60 25.90
C ARG A 163 -4.67 9.82 24.80
N PRO A 164 -4.14 8.61 25.10
CA PRO A 164 -3.51 7.77 24.10
C PRO A 164 -4.47 7.43 22.96
N SER A 165 -3.99 7.47 21.73
CA SER A 165 -4.80 7.12 20.56
C SER A 165 -4.04 6.24 19.57
N LEU A 166 -4.75 5.28 18.99
CA LEU A 166 -4.28 4.40 17.92
C LEU A 166 -4.94 4.82 16.59
N LEU A 167 -4.18 4.74 15.52
CA LEU A 167 -4.65 5.07 14.16
C LEU A 167 -4.48 3.87 13.23
N SER A 168 -5.55 3.46 12.55
CA SER A 168 -5.50 2.45 11.49
C SER A 168 -6.07 3.02 10.20
N VAL A 169 -5.22 3.13 9.17
CA VAL A 169 -5.56 3.71 7.87
C VAL A 169 -5.66 2.61 6.82
N GLY A 170 -6.80 2.50 6.16
CA GLY A 170 -7.03 1.56 5.07
C GLY A 170 -8.51 1.32 4.78
N ILE A 171 -8.80 0.93 3.55
CA ILE A 171 -10.15 0.54 3.14
C ILE A 171 -10.69 -0.55 4.07
N LEU A 172 -11.98 -0.48 4.42
CA LEU A 172 -12.62 -1.52 5.22
C LEU A 172 -12.80 -2.79 4.37
N GLU A 173 -11.91 -3.74 4.55
CA GLU A 173 -11.91 -5.03 3.83
C GLU A 173 -11.22 -6.12 4.68
N PRO A 174 -11.53 -7.41 4.45
CA PRO A 174 -10.98 -8.52 5.25
C PRO A 174 -9.46 -8.52 5.30
N ARG A 175 -8.80 -8.18 4.20
CA ARG A 175 -7.34 -8.13 4.09
C ARG A 175 -6.69 -7.19 5.11
N LYS A 176 -7.35 -6.07 5.43
CA LYS A 176 -6.88 -5.09 6.43
C LYS A 176 -7.17 -5.50 7.86
N ASN A 177 -7.92 -6.58 8.06
CA ASN A 177 -8.14 -7.25 9.34
C ASN A 177 -8.71 -6.37 10.46
N GLN A 178 -9.55 -5.37 10.08
CA GLN A 178 -10.15 -4.47 11.07
C GLN A 178 -11.07 -5.21 12.07
N MET A 179 -11.70 -6.33 11.68
CA MET A 179 -12.52 -7.12 12.61
C MET A 179 -11.68 -7.61 13.78
N PHE A 180 -10.51 -8.18 13.51
CA PHE A 180 -9.58 -8.62 14.54
C PHE A 180 -9.11 -7.46 15.44
N LEU A 181 -8.77 -6.31 14.85
CA LEU A 181 -8.36 -5.12 15.61
C LEU A 181 -9.48 -4.63 16.53
N LEU A 182 -10.74 -4.64 16.06
CA LEU A 182 -11.91 -4.27 16.87
C LEU A 182 -12.09 -5.22 18.04
N ASP A 183 -11.94 -6.54 17.83
CA ASP A 183 -12.07 -7.54 18.90
C ASP A 183 -10.96 -7.37 19.94
N VAL A 184 -9.72 -7.20 19.53
CA VAL A 184 -8.58 -6.93 20.44
C VAL A 184 -8.80 -5.62 21.22
N SER A 185 -9.32 -4.58 20.57
CA SER A 185 -9.58 -3.30 21.21
C SER A 185 -10.74 -3.38 22.22
N GLU A 186 -11.81 -4.10 21.88
CA GLU A 186 -12.94 -4.31 22.79
C GLU A 186 -12.51 -5.04 24.07
N GLU A 187 -11.63 -6.04 23.95
CA GLU A 187 -11.06 -6.71 25.12
C GLU A 187 -10.21 -5.77 25.98
N LEU A 188 -9.34 -4.96 25.36
CA LEU A 188 -8.51 -4.00 26.09
C LEU A 188 -9.34 -2.94 26.81
N TRP A 189 -10.42 -2.43 26.20
CA TRP A 189 -11.38 -1.54 26.86
C TRP A 189 -12.11 -2.24 28.00
N GLY A 190 -12.50 -3.51 27.81
CA GLY A 190 -13.13 -4.33 28.85
C GLY A 190 -12.20 -4.59 30.05
N GLU A 191 -10.90 -4.59 29.85
CA GLU A 191 -9.88 -4.68 30.91
C GLU A 191 -9.54 -3.32 31.56
N GLY A 192 -10.30 -2.26 31.22
CA GLY A 192 -10.16 -0.92 31.78
C GLY A 192 -9.06 -0.07 31.17
N LEU A 193 -8.44 -0.47 30.03
CA LEU A 193 -7.46 0.35 29.35
C LEU A 193 -8.15 1.48 28.57
N GLU A 194 -7.87 2.72 28.93
CA GLU A 194 -8.44 3.89 28.26
C GLU A 194 -7.59 4.36 27.09
N PHE A 195 -8.16 4.31 25.87
CA PHE A 195 -7.55 4.85 24.65
C PHE A 195 -8.60 5.12 23.58
N GLU A 196 -8.21 5.92 22.57
CA GLU A 196 -9.01 6.13 21.38
C GLU A 196 -8.49 5.26 20.24
N LEU A 197 -9.41 4.69 19.45
CA LEU A 197 -9.09 4.01 18.18
C LEU A 197 -9.74 4.76 17.03
N HIS A 198 -8.90 5.30 16.13
CA HIS A 198 -9.35 5.94 14.91
C HIS A 198 -9.18 4.99 13.72
N LEU A 199 -10.28 4.62 13.09
CA LEU A 199 -10.29 3.87 11.84
C LEU A 199 -10.57 4.84 10.70
N VAL A 200 -9.69 4.86 9.70
CA VAL A 200 -9.79 5.76 8.54
C VAL A 200 -9.83 4.94 7.26
N GLY A 201 -10.85 5.17 6.44
CA GLY A 201 -10.92 4.55 5.13
C GLY A 201 -12.35 4.35 4.65
N ARG A 202 -12.51 4.29 3.33
CA ARG A 202 -13.80 4.01 2.71
C ARG A 202 -14.24 2.57 2.95
N VAL A 203 -15.53 2.33 2.78
CA VAL A 203 -16.10 0.97 2.83
C VAL A 203 -15.84 0.27 1.50
N ASN A 204 -15.25 -0.94 1.53
CA ASN A 204 -15.19 -1.79 0.34
C ASN A 204 -16.60 -2.21 -0.05
N PRO A 205 -17.05 -1.99 -1.31
CA PRO A 205 -18.43 -2.27 -1.71
C PRO A 205 -18.80 -3.76 -1.60
N HIS A 206 -17.83 -4.67 -1.69
CA HIS A 206 -18.09 -6.12 -1.66
C HIS A 206 -17.96 -6.71 -0.25
N PHE A 207 -17.01 -6.22 0.56
CA PHE A 207 -16.61 -6.85 1.81
C PHE A 207 -16.78 -5.96 3.04
N GLY A 208 -16.95 -4.65 2.88
CA GLY A 208 -16.86 -3.69 3.98
C GLY A 208 -18.09 -3.63 4.86
N ALA A 209 -19.28 -4.04 4.38
CA ALA A 209 -20.53 -3.88 5.11
C ALA A 209 -20.56 -4.59 6.49
N PRO A 210 -20.06 -5.82 6.66
CA PRO A 210 -19.98 -6.45 7.99
C PRO A 210 -19.06 -5.68 8.94
N ILE A 211 -17.92 -5.20 8.45
CA ILE A 211 -16.96 -4.43 9.24
C ILE A 211 -17.59 -3.11 9.70
N LEU A 212 -18.26 -2.38 8.81
CA LEU A 212 -18.97 -1.15 9.13
C LEU A 212 -20.07 -1.37 10.18
N ARG A 213 -20.84 -2.47 10.07
CA ARG A 213 -21.85 -2.83 11.10
C ARG A 213 -21.19 -3.04 12.47
N ARG A 214 -20.06 -3.75 12.50
CA ARG A 214 -19.31 -3.99 13.75
C ARG A 214 -18.80 -2.68 14.36
N ILE A 215 -18.22 -1.79 13.54
CA ILE A 215 -17.79 -0.46 13.98
C ILE A 215 -18.96 0.31 14.60
N LYS A 216 -20.10 0.41 13.89
CA LYS A 216 -21.30 1.12 14.39
C LYS A 216 -21.87 0.52 15.68
N ALA A 217 -21.82 -0.80 15.82
CA ALA A 217 -22.29 -1.46 17.05
C ALA A 217 -21.36 -1.19 18.24
N LEU A 218 -20.06 -1.23 18.01
CA LEU A 218 -19.05 -1.05 19.05
C LEU A 218 -18.92 0.42 19.47
N SER A 219 -19.00 1.37 18.54
CA SER A 219 -18.93 2.81 18.85
C SER A 219 -20.10 3.31 19.72
N ARG A 220 -21.25 2.63 19.69
CA ARG A 220 -22.38 2.93 20.61
C ARG A 220 -22.09 2.51 22.05
N LYS A 221 -21.23 1.50 22.23
CA LYS A 221 -20.87 0.97 23.56
C LYS A 221 -19.61 1.63 24.11
N ASN A 222 -18.74 2.07 23.22
CA ASN A 222 -17.44 2.63 23.60
C ASN A 222 -17.18 3.95 22.84
N GLY A 223 -17.17 5.06 23.57
CA GLY A 223 -16.93 6.40 23.04
C GLY A 223 -15.48 6.64 22.56
N GLY A 224 -14.57 5.68 22.77
CA GLY A 224 -13.19 5.75 22.27
C GLY A 224 -13.01 5.26 20.83
N LEU A 225 -14.05 4.71 20.18
CA LEU A 225 -13.98 4.26 18.80
C LEU A 225 -14.50 5.33 17.83
N HIS A 226 -13.66 5.78 16.93
CA HIS A 226 -13.94 6.79 15.91
C HIS A 226 -13.73 6.23 14.51
N TYR A 227 -14.70 6.43 13.61
CA TYR A 227 -14.62 6.02 12.22
C TYR A 227 -14.71 7.23 11.28
N HIS A 228 -13.77 7.31 10.32
CA HIS A 228 -13.61 8.40 9.36
C HIS A 228 -13.68 7.82 7.94
N GLU A 229 -14.86 7.79 7.35
CA GLU A 229 -15.09 7.15 6.03
C GLU A 229 -14.43 7.90 4.87
N ALA A 230 -14.53 9.22 4.88
CA ALA A 230 -14.09 10.08 3.78
C ALA A 230 -13.14 11.18 4.29
N ALA A 231 -12.23 10.82 5.18
CA ALA A 231 -11.25 11.78 5.69
C ALA A 231 -10.39 12.36 4.55
N SER A 232 -10.25 13.67 4.53
CA SER A 232 -9.31 14.34 3.63
C SER A 232 -7.87 14.01 4.02
N ASP A 233 -6.96 14.17 3.08
CA ASP A 233 -5.53 13.98 3.34
C ASP A 233 -5.02 14.87 4.50
N ALA A 234 -5.53 16.11 4.62
CA ALA A 234 -5.23 17.00 5.75
C ALA A 234 -5.74 16.45 7.09
N ALA A 235 -6.96 15.88 7.12
CA ALA A 235 -7.50 15.25 8.32
C ALA A 235 -6.68 14.01 8.72
N VAL A 236 -6.26 13.18 7.76
CA VAL A 236 -5.39 12.03 8.01
C VAL A 236 -4.03 12.47 8.55
N THR A 237 -3.43 13.53 7.99
CA THR A 237 -2.19 14.13 8.50
C THR A 237 -2.35 14.58 9.96
N THR A 238 -3.47 15.22 10.30
CA THR A 238 -3.77 15.62 11.69
C THR A 238 -3.91 14.40 12.61
N LEU A 239 -4.56 13.33 12.15
CA LEU A 239 -4.68 12.09 12.92
C LEU A 239 -3.32 11.43 13.15
N TYR A 240 -2.45 11.37 12.14
CA TYR A 240 -1.07 10.91 12.34
C TYR A 240 -0.33 11.80 13.35
N ALA A 241 -0.40 13.12 13.21
CA ALA A 241 0.28 14.06 14.11
C ALA A 241 -0.12 13.89 15.59
N THR A 242 -1.31 13.38 15.85
CA THR A 242 -1.85 13.19 17.21
C THR A 242 -1.92 11.75 17.68
N ALA A 243 -1.81 10.74 16.80
CA ALA A 243 -1.84 9.34 17.21
C ALA A 243 -0.60 8.96 18.03
N ARG A 244 -0.74 8.19 19.08
CA ARG A 244 0.36 7.62 19.83
C ARG A 244 1.08 6.55 19.01
N ALA A 245 0.33 5.70 18.31
CA ALA A 245 0.87 4.73 17.38
C ALA A 245 -0.12 4.48 16.24
N SER A 246 0.39 4.05 15.09
CA SER A 246 -0.43 3.44 14.06
C SER A 246 -0.52 1.93 14.25
N VAL A 247 -1.61 1.32 13.71
CA VAL A 247 -1.84 -0.12 13.80
C VAL A 247 -2.17 -0.66 12.42
N VAL A 248 -1.39 -1.62 11.95
CA VAL A 248 -1.50 -2.23 10.61
C VAL A 248 -1.60 -3.75 10.75
N PRO A 249 -2.77 -4.30 11.14
CA PRO A 249 -2.97 -5.73 11.46
C PRO A 249 -3.24 -6.57 10.22
N THR A 250 -2.80 -6.11 9.06
CA THR A 250 -3.14 -6.65 7.75
C THR A 250 -2.74 -8.12 7.58
N LEU A 251 -3.53 -8.86 6.79
CA LEU A 251 -3.26 -10.26 6.43
C LEU A 251 -2.31 -10.37 5.24
N ALA A 252 -2.30 -9.38 4.36
CA ALA A 252 -1.45 -9.35 3.16
C ALA A 252 -1.25 -7.92 2.67
N GLU A 253 -0.07 -7.63 2.12
CA GLU A 253 0.31 -6.33 1.54
C GLU A 253 1.25 -6.53 0.34
N GLY A 254 1.22 -5.58 -0.59
CA GLY A 254 2.23 -5.50 -1.65
C GLY A 254 3.50 -4.76 -1.23
N CYS A 255 3.34 -3.64 -0.51
CA CYS A 255 4.45 -2.80 -0.04
C CYS A 255 4.29 -2.35 1.42
N GLY A 256 3.07 -2.21 1.91
CA GLY A 256 2.83 -1.72 3.28
C GLY A 256 2.96 -0.20 3.41
N LEU A 257 2.45 0.56 2.45
CA LEU A 257 2.45 2.03 2.47
C LEU A 257 1.99 2.63 3.82
N PRO A 258 0.95 2.12 4.52
CA PRO A 258 0.56 2.68 5.81
C PRO A 258 1.66 2.60 6.88
N VAL A 259 2.56 1.60 6.81
CA VAL A 259 3.74 1.53 7.70
C VAL A 259 4.74 2.61 7.34
N LEU A 260 5.07 2.76 6.06
CA LEU A 260 5.99 3.79 5.58
C LEU A 260 5.47 5.21 5.90
N GLU A 261 4.19 5.47 5.66
CA GLU A 261 3.54 6.75 5.98
C GLU A 261 3.58 7.05 7.48
N SER A 262 3.32 6.03 8.33
CA SER A 262 3.45 6.16 9.77
C SER A 262 4.85 6.59 10.19
N LEU A 263 5.86 5.90 9.68
CA LEU A 263 7.26 6.19 9.95
C LEU A 263 7.66 7.58 9.43
N TRP A 264 7.17 7.99 8.26
CA TRP A 264 7.38 9.34 7.74
C TRP A 264 6.83 10.41 8.68
N MET A 265 5.65 10.16 9.24
CA MET A 265 5.01 11.03 10.23
C MET A 265 5.61 10.91 11.64
N GLY A 266 6.72 10.19 11.80
CA GLY A 266 7.37 9.95 13.09
C GLY A 266 6.53 9.14 14.07
N VAL A 267 5.53 8.38 13.59
CA VAL A 267 4.59 7.62 14.41
C VAL A 267 5.05 6.18 14.53
N PRO A 268 5.27 5.65 15.74
CA PRO A 268 5.48 4.22 15.95
C PRO A 268 4.39 3.38 15.31
N CYS A 269 4.73 2.23 14.73
CA CYS A 269 3.77 1.36 14.07
C CYS A 269 3.76 -0.04 14.71
N VAL A 270 2.57 -0.50 15.15
CA VAL A 270 2.34 -1.90 15.49
C VAL A 270 1.77 -2.59 14.24
N CYS A 271 2.46 -3.58 13.69
CA CYS A 271 2.06 -4.19 12.43
C CYS A 271 2.21 -5.72 12.44
N SER A 272 1.49 -6.37 11.52
CA SER A 272 1.64 -7.82 11.32
C SER A 272 3.06 -8.19 10.90
N ASP A 273 3.58 -9.29 11.42
CA ASP A 273 4.88 -9.84 11.03
C ASP A 273 4.75 -10.61 9.70
N LEU A 274 4.76 -9.87 8.60
CA LEU A 274 4.70 -10.37 7.23
C LEU A 274 6.03 -10.13 6.51
N PRO A 275 6.45 -10.99 5.55
CA PRO A 275 7.69 -10.81 4.80
C PRO A 275 7.84 -9.40 4.22
N VAL A 276 6.80 -8.88 3.56
CA VAL A 276 6.77 -7.53 2.99
C VAL A 276 6.88 -6.43 4.04
N LEU A 277 6.30 -6.61 5.23
CA LEU A 277 6.35 -5.61 6.30
C LEU A 277 7.70 -5.66 7.06
N ARG A 278 8.36 -6.82 7.09
CA ARG A 278 9.73 -6.93 7.64
C ARG A 278 10.71 -6.04 6.89
N GLU A 279 10.55 -5.86 5.58
CA GLU A 279 11.35 -4.91 4.79
C GLU A 279 11.21 -3.48 5.35
N ASN A 280 9.98 -3.11 5.75
CA ASN A 280 9.70 -1.79 6.31
C ASN A 280 10.07 -1.68 7.80
N THR A 281 10.09 -2.77 8.56
CA THR A 281 10.34 -2.75 10.01
C THR A 281 11.82 -2.90 10.39
N ALA A 282 12.67 -3.40 9.48
CA ALA A 282 14.08 -3.71 9.74
C ALA A 282 14.91 -2.52 10.25
N GLY A 283 14.50 -1.28 9.95
CA GLY A 283 15.20 -0.07 10.42
C GLY A 283 14.64 0.52 11.73
N GLY A 284 13.78 -0.19 12.48
CA GLY A 284 13.16 0.30 13.73
C GLY A 284 11.91 1.15 13.53
N GLY A 285 11.39 1.69 14.65
CA GLY A 285 10.15 2.46 14.69
C GLY A 285 8.88 1.62 14.62
N CYS A 286 9.00 0.29 14.55
CA CYS A 286 7.88 -0.63 14.44
C CYS A 286 7.96 -1.74 15.51
N LEU A 287 6.79 -2.26 15.85
CA LEU A 287 6.61 -3.45 16.69
C LEU A 287 5.88 -4.52 15.85
N PRO A 288 6.61 -5.43 15.18
CA PRO A 288 6.00 -6.52 14.45
C PRO A 288 5.38 -7.55 15.39
N VAL A 289 4.19 -8.04 15.06
CA VAL A 289 3.41 -8.98 15.88
C VAL A 289 2.93 -10.14 15.02
N ALA A 290 3.01 -11.34 15.55
CA ALA A 290 2.58 -12.57 14.85
C ALA A 290 1.14 -12.46 14.36
N LEU A 291 0.90 -12.92 13.14
CA LEU A 291 -0.38 -12.81 12.46
C LEU A 291 -1.48 -13.51 13.27
N ASN A 292 -2.56 -12.79 13.57
CA ASN A 292 -3.74 -13.27 14.32
C ASN A 292 -3.44 -13.84 15.72
N ASP A 293 -2.26 -13.64 16.28
CA ASP A 293 -1.98 -13.98 17.68
C ASP A 293 -2.59 -12.92 18.60
N ARG A 294 -3.81 -13.18 19.08
CA ARG A 294 -4.59 -12.25 19.91
C ARG A 294 -3.85 -11.83 21.18
N ALA A 295 -3.16 -12.77 21.85
CA ALA A 295 -2.45 -12.48 23.09
C ALA A 295 -1.25 -11.54 22.85
N GLN A 296 -0.47 -11.81 21.81
CA GLN A 296 0.64 -10.94 21.42
C GLN A 296 0.16 -9.56 20.98
N TRP A 297 -0.92 -9.47 20.20
CA TRP A 297 -1.50 -8.18 19.79
C TRP A 297 -1.99 -7.37 20.99
N LYS A 298 -2.71 -7.98 21.92
CA LYS A 298 -3.11 -7.32 23.18
C LYS A 298 -1.93 -6.79 23.96
N ALA A 299 -0.88 -7.62 24.13
CA ALA A 299 0.33 -7.23 24.82
C ALA A 299 1.05 -6.07 24.12
N ALA A 300 1.21 -6.13 22.78
CA ALA A 300 1.86 -5.11 21.98
C ALA A 300 1.11 -3.77 22.03
N LEU A 301 -0.22 -3.78 21.85
CA LEU A 301 -1.03 -2.57 21.93
C LEU A 301 -1.03 -1.97 23.34
N ARG A 302 -1.13 -2.81 24.39
CA ARG A 302 -1.02 -2.36 25.77
C ARG A 302 0.32 -1.68 26.03
N ARG A 303 1.42 -2.32 25.65
CA ARG A 303 2.78 -1.79 25.83
C ARG A 303 2.96 -0.45 25.12
N VAL A 304 2.60 -0.33 23.85
CA VAL A 304 2.75 0.94 23.13
C VAL A 304 1.87 2.05 23.71
N LEU A 305 0.72 1.71 24.31
CA LEU A 305 -0.20 2.66 24.92
C LEU A 305 0.25 3.12 26.31
N THR A 306 0.92 2.25 27.10
CA THR A 306 1.22 2.51 28.53
C THR A 306 2.69 2.70 28.84
N GLU A 307 3.61 2.06 28.09
CA GLU A 307 5.06 2.16 28.32
C GLU A 307 5.66 3.37 27.60
N ASN A 308 5.87 4.47 28.31
CA ASN A 308 6.43 5.70 27.72
C ASN A 308 7.85 5.53 27.19
N THR A 309 8.68 4.70 27.85
CA THR A 309 10.06 4.41 27.42
C THR A 309 10.09 3.66 26.08
N LEU A 310 9.26 2.63 25.93
CA LEU A 310 9.12 1.92 24.65
C LEU A 310 8.61 2.84 23.54
N HIS A 311 7.56 3.62 23.83
CA HIS A 311 7.02 4.57 22.87
C HIS A 311 8.07 5.60 22.42
N ALA A 312 8.82 6.17 23.36
CA ALA A 312 9.87 7.14 23.07
C ALA A 312 10.99 6.53 22.21
N LEU A 313 11.41 5.30 22.51
CA LEU A 313 12.38 4.56 21.72
C LEU A 313 11.90 4.39 20.27
N LEU A 314 10.71 3.81 20.08
CA LEU A 314 10.15 3.58 18.75
C LEU A 314 9.92 4.89 17.96
N ALA A 315 9.51 5.97 18.64
CA ALA A 315 9.34 7.27 18.02
C ALA A 315 10.69 7.87 17.58
N ALA A 316 11.73 7.75 18.40
CA ALA A 316 13.08 8.17 18.03
C ALA A 316 13.62 7.38 16.84
N GLU A 317 13.44 6.06 16.84
CA GLU A 317 13.78 5.20 15.69
C GLU A 317 13.01 5.64 14.44
N ALA A 318 11.67 5.84 14.52
CA ALA A 318 10.86 6.27 13.38
C ALA A 318 11.36 7.61 12.82
N THR A 319 11.73 8.58 13.67
CA THR A 319 12.17 9.91 13.21
C THR A 319 13.59 9.93 12.67
N SER A 320 14.47 9.04 13.10
CA SER A 320 15.87 8.97 12.66
C SER A 320 16.06 8.22 11.32
N ARG A 321 15.06 7.47 10.86
CA ARG A 321 15.16 6.67 9.62
C ARG A 321 15.31 7.55 8.38
N VAL A 322 16.15 7.11 7.47
CA VAL A 322 16.13 7.55 6.07
C VAL A 322 15.06 6.73 5.35
N LEU A 323 14.05 7.42 4.82
CA LEU A 323 12.95 6.80 4.08
C LEU A 323 12.92 7.39 2.67
N PRO A 324 12.66 6.57 1.63
CA PRO A 324 12.57 7.05 0.27
C PRO A 324 11.38 8.01 0.11
N THR A 325 11.53 8.95 -0.83
CA THR A 325 10.47 9.86 -1.27
C THR A 325 9.90 9.43 -2.61
N TRP A 326 8.71 9.92 -2.95
CA TRP A 326 8.14 9.69 -4.28
C TRP A 326 8.98 10.31 -5.40
N ALA A 327 9.67 11.41 -5.11
CA ALA A 327 10.61 12.01 -6.05
C ALA A 327 11.80 11.08 -6.35
N GLU A 328 12.38 10.43 -5.33
CA GLU A 328 13.46 9.46 -5.50
C GLU A 328 12.99 8.19 -6.22
N ALA A 329 11.76 7.73 -5.95
CA ALA A 329 11.17 6.61 -6.69
C ALA A 329 11.02 6.93 -8.18
N ALA A 330 10.52 8.13 -8.51
CA ALA A 330 10.41 8.59 -9.90
C ALA A 330 11.77 8.77 -10.56
N GLU A 331 12.78 9.29 -9.84
CA GLU A 331 14.15 9.42 -10.32
C GLU A 331 14.78 8.06 -10.67
N THR A 332 14.55 7.06 -9.81
CA THR A 332 15.00 5.68 -10.04
C THR A 332 14.43 5.12 -11.37
N LEU A 333 13.12 5.29 -11.58
CA LEU A 333 12.47 4.89 -12.82
C LEU A 333 13.04 5.64 -14.01
N ARG A 334 13.17 6.96 -13.90
CA ARG A 334 13.70 7.82 -14.95
C ARG A 334 15.13 7.43 -15.36
N GLY A 335 16.01 7.20 -14.38
CA GLY A 335 17.37 6.77 -14.61
C GLY A 335 17.43 5.43 -15.35
N ALA A 336 16.64 4.47 -14.90
CA ALA A 336 16.60 3.12 -15.47
C ALA A 336 15.94 3.06 -16.87
N LEU A 337 15.08 4.01 -17.23
CA LEU A 337 14.43 4.08 -18.54
C LEU A 337 15.21 4.92 -19.57
N LYS A 338 16.28 5.64 -19.17
CA LYS A 338 17.19 6.35 -20.07
C LYS A 338 18.29 5.45 -20.65
N THR A 339 18.53 4.30 -20.03
CA THR A 339 19.48 3.28 -20.47
C THR A 339 18.81 2.23 -21.37
#